data_e23bf446559bed2843884f145588dfeb
#
_entry.id   e23bf446559bed2843884f145588dfeb
#
_cell.length_a   1.000
_cell.length_b   1.000
_cell.length_c   1.000
_cell.angle_alpha   90.00
_cell.angle_beta   90.00
_cell.angle_gamma   90.00
#
_symmetry.space_group_name_H-M   'P 1'
#
loop_
_entity.id
_entity.type
_entity.pdbx_description
1 polymer ?
#
loop_
_entity_poly.entity_id
_entity_poly.type
_entity_poly.pdbx_seq_one_letter_code
_entity_poly.pdbx_strand_id
1 'polypeptide(L)'
;LAVAEAARNVACAGAVPIGATNCLNFGNPERPEIMWQFSQAVDGIAEACRALDVPITGGNVSLYNETDGQAIYPTPVLGVVGVLDDVTHVLTRVFPEPDLEIVLLGEPAGGLGGSEYLKQAHSLVRGTPAPVDLDRERALQALLVDAARGRWIRSAHDGSDGGLAVTLAECCVESGAVGAQVDLPGSVEMDERFGVVQALFGEAPSRVVVSVATGQRERLLSGARERSVPAVVIGRTGGDRIRLAVAGEQVADIGLDEAEQVWGQGLTRYFETVASKEA
;
A
#
# COMPACT_ATOMS: atom_id res chain seq x y z
N LEU A 1 -11.06 -5.01 -0.15
CA LEU A 1 -9.77 -4.31 -0.18
C LEU A 1 -9.55 -3.51 1.10
N ALA A 2 -10.37 -2.51 1.46
CA ALA A 2 -10.15 -1.58 2.58
C ALA A 2 -9.85 -2.26 3.93
N VAL A 3 -10.53 -3.35 4.28
CA VAL A 3 -10.22 -4.13 5.51
C VAL A 3 -8.83 -4.75 5.44
N ALA A 4 -8.49 -5.36 4.30
CA ALA A 4 -7.21 -6.01 4.08
C ALA A 4 -6.05 -5.01 4.18
N GLU A 5 -6.20 -3.85 3.55
CA GLU A 5 -5.22 -2.77 3.58
C GLU A 5 -5.03 -2.21 4.99
N ALA A 6 -6.11 -1.87 5.68
CA ALA A 6 -6.02 -1.35 7.05
C ALA A 6 -5.36 -2.35 8.02
N ALA A 7 -5.66 -3.65 7.90
CA ALA A 7 -5.02 -4.70 8.68
C ALA A 7 -3.54 -4.89 8.29
N ARG A 8 -3.20 -4.80 6.99
CA ARG A 8 -1.83 -4.88 6.50
C ARG A 8 -0.98 -3.71 7.02
N ASN A 9 -1.52 -2.49 7.05
CA ASN A 9 -0.84 -1.33 7.61
C ASN A 9 -0.49 -1.53 9.10
N VAL A 10 -1.40 -2.12 9.87
CA VAL A 10 -1.14 -2.52 11.26
C VAL A 10 -0.02 -3.56 11.33
N ALA A 11 -0.04 -4.57 10.46
CA ALA A 11 1.00 -5.60 10.41
C ALA A 11 2.36 -5.05 9.96
N CYS A 12 2.41 -4.05 9.07
CA CYS A 12 3.61 -3.33 8.68
C CYS A 12 4.25 -2.60 9.85
N ALA A 13 3.46 -2.13 10.82
CA ALA A 13 4.00 -1.58 12.07
C ALA A 13 4.51 -2.65 13.05
N GLY A 14 4.39 -3.95 12.73
CA GLY A 14 4.75 -5.09 13.57
C GLY A 14 3.67 -5.53 14.56
N ALA A 15 2.50 -4.90 14.52
CA ALA A 15 1.38 -5.19 15.40
C ALA A 15 0.46 -6.29 14.85
N VAL A 16 -0.17 -7.05 15.76
CA VAL A 16 -1.23 -8.00 15.39
C VAL A 16 -2.55 -7.24 15.30
N PRO A 17 -3.24 -7.22 14.13
CA PRO A 17 -4.58 -6.68 14.02
C PRO A 17 -5.56 -7.46 14.94
N ILE A 18 -6.37 -6.77 15.76
CA ILE A 18 -7.25 -7.41 16.74
C ILE A 18 -8.70 -6.98 16.69
N GLY A 19 -9.02 -5.90 15.99
CA GLY A 19 -10.38 -5.39 15.90
C GLY A 19 -10.49 -4.19 14.97
N ALA A 20 -11.71 -3.92 14.55
CA ALA A 20 -11.99 -2.82 13.63
C ALA A 20 -13.18 -1.97 14.06
N THR A 21 -13.23 -0.78 13.51
CA THR A 21 -14.43 0.08 13.49
C THR A 21 -14.69 0.50 12.05
N ASN A 22 -15.94 0.86 11.74
CA ASN A 22 -16.28 1.34 10.40
C ASN A 22 -17.08 2.64 10.44
N CYS A 23 -17.05 3.37 9.34
CA CYS A 23 -17.97 4.47 9.05
C CYS A 23 -18.50 4.25 7.63
N LEU A 24 -19.77 3.89 7.49
CA LEU A 24 -20.40 3.55 6.22
C LEU A 24 -21.18 4.76 5.72
N ASN A 25 -20.73 5.33 4.59
CA ASN A 25 -21.35 6.52 4.01
C ASN A 25 -21.93 6.19 2.63
N PHE A 26 -23.25 6.33 2.49
CA PHE A 26 -23.99 5.98 1.29
C PHE A 26 -25.09 7.01 1.00
N GLY A 27 -25.57 7.02 -0.23
CA GLY A 27 -26.72 7.83 -0.65
C GLY A 27 -28.04 7.34 -0.04
N ASN A 28 -29.15 7.68 -0.69
CA ASN A 28 -30.50 7.31 -0.26
C ASN A 28 -30.74 5.78 -0.40
N PRO A 29 -30.91 5.01 0.69
CA PRO A 29 -31.10 3.57 0.65
C PRO A 29 -32.47 3.12 0.14
N GLU A 30 -33.44 4.02 -0.03
CA GLU A 30 -34.73 3.74 -0.67
C GLU A 30 -34.58 3.51 -2.20
N ARG A 31 -33.43 3.91 -2.75
CA ARG A 31 -33.06 3.63 -4.14
C ARG A 31 -32.44 2.23 -4.22
N PRO A 32 -33.03 1.30 -5.01
CA PRO A 32 -32.57 -0.09 -5.04
C PRO A 32 -31.08 -0.26 -5.36
N GLU A 33 -30.54 0.55 -6.26
CA GLU A 33 -29.12 0.52 -6.61
C GLU A 33 -28.20 0.92 -5.44
N ILE A 34 -28.60 1.89 -4.61
CA ILE A 34 -27.85 2.32 -3.43
C ILE A 34 -27.92 1.24 -2.34
N MET A 35 -29.11 0.68 -2.11
CA MET A 35 -29.27 -0.41 -1.14
C MET A 35 -28.47 -1.65 -1.54
N TRP A 36 -28.40 -1.95 -2.84
CA TRP A 36 -27.56 -3.03 -3.36
C TRP A 36 -26.08 -2.76 -3.09
N GLN A 37 -25.57 -1.56 -3.39
CA GLN A 37 -24.19 -1.16 -3.12
C GLN A 37 -23.86 -1.28 -1.62
N PHE A 38 -24.77 -0.82 -0.76
CA PHE A 38 -24.61 -0.91 0.69
C PHE A 38 -24.54 -2.37 1.17
N SER A 39 -25.45 -3.23 0.70
CA SER A 39 -25.44 -4.66 1.04
C SER A 39 -24.13 -5.33 0.59
N GLN A 40 -23.68 -5.10 -0.65
CA GLN A 40 -22.45 -5.68 -1.16
C GLN A 40 -21.21 -5.20 -0.38
N ALA A 41 -21.17 -3.94 0.04
CA ALA A 41 -20.09 -3.41 0.86
C ALA A 41 -20.07 -4.09 2.24
N VAL A 42 -21.22 -4.26 2.89
CA VAL A 42 -21.34 -4.94 4.19
C VAL A 42 -20.92 -6.41 4.09
N ASP A 43 -21.34 -7.11 3.02
CA ASP A 43 -20.98 -8.51 2.80
C ASP A 43 -19.47 -8.68 2.61
N GLY A 44 -18.84 -7.83 1.77
CA GLY A 44 -17.40 -7.85 1.55
C GLY A 44 -16.59 -7.49 2.79
N ILE A 45 -17.03 -6.52 3.59
CA ILE A 45 -16.41 -6.17 4.87
C ILE A 45 -16.50 -7.36 5.84
N ALA A 46 -17.68 -7.98 5.96
CA ALA A 46 -17.90 -9.11 6.85
C ALA A 46 -17.06 -10.34 6.45
N GLU A 47 -16.91 -10.60 5.16
CA GLU A 47 -16.04 -11.67 4.63
C GLU A 47 -14.58 -11.43 5.01
N ALA A 48 -14.06 -10.24 4.72
CA ALA A 48 -12.68 -9.89 5.02
C ALA A 48 -12.39 -9.89 6.54
N CYS A 49 -13.30 -9.34 7.35
CA CYS A 49 -13.16 -9.34 8.82
C CYS A 49 -13.10 -10.76 9.40
N ARG A 50 -13.90 -11.70 8.86
CA ARG A 50 -13.85 -13.11 9.29
C ARG A 50 -12.56 -13.80 8.86
N ALA A 51 -12.12 -13.57 7.61
CA ALA A 51 -10.91 -14.18 7.08
C ALA A 51 -9.64 -13.70 7.81
N LEU A 52 -9.61 -12.44 8.22
CA LEU A 52 -8.45 -11.82 8.88
C LEU A 52 -8.55 -11.82 10.41
N ASP A 53 -9.62 -12.37 10.98
CA ASP A 53 -9.89 -12.40 12.43
C ASP A 53 -9.88 -11.00 13.07
N VAL A 54 -10.51 -10.03 12.40
CA VAL A 54 -10.59 -8.62 12.82
C VAL A 54 -12.05 -8.24 13.01
N PRO A 55 -12.68 -8.54 14.18
CA PRO A 55 -14.09 -8.27 14.42
C PRO A 55 -14.38 -6.76 14.47
N ILE A 56 -15.52 -6.36 13.94
CA ILE A 56 -16.05 -5.00 14.09
C ILE A 56 -16.59 -4.83 15.52
N THR A 57 -16.01 -3.88 16.26
CA THR A 57 -16.40 -3.59 17.65
C THR A 57 -17.35 -2.41 17.79
N GLY A 58 -17.51 -1.63 16.76
CA GLY A 58 -18.38 -0.46 16.71
C GLY A 58 -18.28 0.25 15.36
N GLY A 59 -19.04 1.31 15.19
CA GLY A 59 -18.99 2.07 13.95
C GLY A 59 -20.15 3.05 13.82
N ASN A 60 -20.26 3.63 12.60
CA ASN A 60 -21.31 4.57 12.25
C ASN A 60 -21.84 4.25 10.86
N VAL A 61 -23.13 4.53 10.64
CA VAL A 61 -23.76 4.51 9.33
C VAL A 61 -24.36 5.88 9.05
N SER A 62 -23.98 6.48 7.93
CA SER A 62 -24.54 7.73 7.42
C SER A 62 -25.19 7.47 6.06
N LEU A 63 -26.47 7.74 5.96
CA LEU A 63 -27.28 7.51 4.76
C LEU A 63 -27.84 8.84 4.24
N TYR A 64 -28.46 8.82 3.06
CA TYR A 64 -29.02 10.02 2.40
C TYR A 64 -27.96 11.09 2.09
N ASN A 65 -26.69 10.68 1.90
CA ASN A 65 -25.63 11.62 1.52
C ASN A 65 -25.72 11.91 0.02
N GLU A 66 -26.22 13.10 -0.30
CA GLU A 66 -26.45 13.53 -1.67
C GLU A 66 -26.03 15.00 -1.84
N THR A 67 -25.55 15.34 -3.03
CA THR A 67 -25.27 16.71 -3.46
C THR A 67 -26.00 16.97 -4.76
N ASP A 68 -26.85 17.98 -4.83
CA ASP A 68 -27.66 18.35 -5.99
C ASP A 68 -28.49 17.17 -6.53
N GLY A 69 -29.02 16.33 -5.63
CA GLY A 69 -29.83 15.15 -5.98
C GLY A 69 -29.03 13.95 -6.50
N GLN A 70 -27.69 14.03 -6.48
CA GLN A 70 -26.80 12.92 -6.82
C GLN A 70 -26.23 12.29 -5.55
N ALA A 71 -26.33 10.97 -5.45
CA ALA A 71 -25.73 10.23 -4.37
C ALA A 71 -24.20 10.33 -4.41
N ILE A 72 -23.57 10.41 -3.24
CA ILE A 72 -22.11 10.24 -3.13
C ILE A 72 -21.72 8.83 -3.61
N TYR A 73 -20.44 8.64 -3.96
CA TYR A 73 -19.91 7.30 -4.17
C TYR A 73 -20.03 6.46 -2.89
N PRO A 74 -20.20 5.13 -3.01
CA PRO A 74 -20.15 4.22 -1.87
C PRO A 74 -18.82 4.39 -1.13
N THR A 75 -18.85 4.88 0.11
CA THR A 75 -17.64 5.25 0.84
C THR A 75 -17.60 4.58 2.22
N PRO A 76 -17.30 3.28 2.28
CA PRO A 76 -16.98 2.63 3.54
C PRO A 76 -15.57 3.02 3.99
N VAL A 77 -15.43 3.49 5.22
CA VAL A 77 -14.15 3.81 5.86
C VAL A 77 -13.91 2.82 6.99
N LEU A 78 -12.72 2.24 7.04
CA LEU A 78 -12.32 1.24 8.03
C LEU A 78 -11.16 1.76 8.87
N GLY A 79 -11.27 1.59 10.20
CA GLY A 79 -10.17 1.76 11.12
C GLY A 79 -9.85 0.42 11.78
N VAL A 80 -8.60 -0.01 11.74
CA VAL A 80 -8.13 -1.25 12.37
C VAL A 80 -7.19 -0.92 13.51
N VAL A 81 -7.35 -1.60 14.63
CA VAL A 81 -6.48 -1.48 15.79
C VAL A 81 -5.66 -2.76 15.93
N GLY A 82 -4.39 -2.60 16.29
CA GLY A 82 -3.49 -3.70 16.57
C GLY A 82 -2.78 -3.58 17.91
N VAL A 83 -2.17 -4.67 18.33
CA VAL A 83 -1.39 -4.76 19.56
C VAL A 83 0.03 -5.20 19.25
N LEU A 84 0.99 -4.46 19.79
CA LEU A 84 2.41 -4.85 19.88
C LEU A 84 2.66 -5.47 21.26
N ASP A 85 3.22 -6.67 21.29
CA ASP A 85 3.61 -7.32 22.55
C ASP A 85 4.80 -6.59 23.21
N ASP A 86 5.68 -6.02 22.39
CA ASP A 86 6.85 -5.27 22.80
C ASP A 86 7.04 -4.06 21.89
N VAL A 87 6.97 -2.85 22.45
CA VAL A 87 7.13 -1.59 21.73
C VAL A 87 8.48 -1.45 21.02
N THR A 88 9.50 -2.21 21.45
CA THR A 88 10.83 -2.20 20.79
C THR A 88 10.83 -2.93 19.43
N HIS A 89 9.73 -3.59 19.07
CA HIS A 89 9.56 -4.24 17.78
C HIS A 89 8.75 -3.40 16.78
N VAL A 90 8.43 -2.14 17.14
CA VAL A 90 7.73 -1.24 16.23
C VAL A 90 8.58 -1.00 14.96
N LEU A 91 7.93 -1.08 13.81
CA LEU A 91 8.52 -0.76 12.51
C LEU A 91 7.93 0.54 11.98
N THR A 92 8.71 1.23 11.17
CA THR A 92 8.27 2.36 10.37
C THR A 92 8.39 2.02 8.88
N ARG A 93 7.82 2.85 8.01
CA ARG A 93 7.95 2.68 6.56
C ARG A 93 9.33 3.05 6.02
N VAL A 94 10.04 3.92 6.71
CA VAL A 94 11.26 4.58 6.23
C VAL A 94 12.46 3.65 6.28
N PHE A 95 13.30 3.66 5.27
CA PHE A 95 14.57 2.96 5.27
C PHE A 95 15.54 3.61 6.29
N PRO A 96 15.90 2.92 7.39
CA PRO A 96 16.55 3.57 8.53
C PRO A 96 18.08 3.72 8.38
N GLU A 97 18.70 2.92 7.53
CA GLU A 97 20.17 2.84 7.40
C GLU A 97 20.58 2.32 6.02
N PRO A 98 21.82 2.63 5.55
CA PRO A 98 22.31 2.11 4.29
C PRO A 98 22.65 0.62 4.36
N ASP A 99 22.92 0.03 3.19
CA ASP A 99 23.40 -1.34 2.97
C ASP A 99 22.43 -2.46 3.39
N LEU A 100 21.17 -2.15 3.66
CA LEU A 100 20.12 -3.14 3.84
C LEU A 100 19.62 -3.65 2.49
N GLU A 101 19.30 -4.96 2.40
CA GLU A 101 18.61 -5.50 1.24
C GLU A 101 17.13 -5.11 1.27
N ILE A 102 16.61 -4.73 0.11
CA ILE A 102 15.19 -4.43 -0.09
C ILE A 102 14.52 -5.65 -0.67
N VAL A 103 13.49 -6.14 -0.01
CA VAL A 103 12.68 -7.29 -0.47
C VAL A 103 11.25 -6.83 -0.72
N LEU A 104 10.72 -7.20 -1.87
CA LEU A 104 9.29 -7.13 -2.15
C LEU A 104 8.64 -8.45 -1.72
N LEU A 105 7.71 -8.36 -0.82
CA LEU A 105 6.79 -9.43 -0.43
C LEU A 105 5.48 -9.26 -1.21
N GLY A 106 4.99 -10.33 -1.83
CA GLY A 106 3.83 -10.32 -2.71
C GLY A 106 4.19 -10.34 -4.19
N GLU A 107 3.19 -10.26 -5.06
CA GLU A 107 3.39 -10.31 -6.51
C GLU A 107 4.08 -9.04 -7.03
N PRO A 108 5.05 -9.15 -7.94
CA PRO A 108 5.78 -8.00 -8.44
C PRO A 108 4.95 -7.09 -9.35
N ALA A 109 3.98 -7.64 -10.06
CA ALA A 109 3.13 -6.87 -10.96
C ALA A 109 1.78 -6.50 -10.33
N GLY A 110 1.29 -5.30 -10.64
CA GLY A 110 -0.04 -4.83 -10.28
C GLY A 110 -0.88 -4.48 -11.51
N GLY A 111 -2.17 -4.19 -11.29
CA GLY A 111 -3.07 -3.72 -12.34
C GLY A 111 -3.10 -2.20 -12.44
N LEU A 112 -3.49 -1.67 -13.61
CA LEU A 112 -3.71 -0.22 -13.78
C LEU A 112 -5.20 0.16 -13.65
N GLY A 113 -6.10 -0.83 -13.60
CA GLY A 113 -7.54 -0.58 -13.47
C GLY A 113 -7.89 0.07 -12.13
N GLY A 114 -8.52 1.25 -12.15
CA GLY A 114 -8.87 2.02 -10.95
C GLY A 114 -7.69 2.70 -10.25
N SER A 115 -6.50 2.70 -10.85
CA SER A 115 -5.28 3.21 -10.22
C SER A 115 -5.17 4.74 -10.22
N GLU A 116 -4.40 5.27 -9.28
CA GLU A 116 -4.01 6.68 -9.25
C GLU A 116 -3.21 7.07 -10.51
N TYR A 117 -2.44 6.13 -11.11
CA TYR A 117 -1.75 6.40 -12.37
C TYR A 117 -2.72 6.78 -13.51
N LEU A 118 -3.81 6.03 -13.70
CA LEU A 118 -4.81 6.38 -14.71
C LEU A 118 -5.46 7.74 -14.42
N LYS A 119 -5.74 8.02 -13.17
CA LYS A 119 -6.37 9.28 -12.76
C LYS A 119 -5.43 10.46 -12.95
N GLN A 120 -4.18 10.37 -12.48
CA GLN A 120 -3.23 11.48 -12.50
C GLN A 120 -2.63 11.72 -13.89
N ALA A 121 -2.20 10.65 -14.59
CA ALA A 121 -1.53 10.79 -15.88
C ALA A 121 -2.50 10.92 -17.06
N HIS A 122 -3.72 10.38 -16.95
CA HIS A 122 -4.68 10.29 -18.06
C HIS A 122 -6.05 10.88 -17.77
N SER A 123 -6.29 11.40 -16.55
CA SER A 123 -7.61 11.90 -16.09
C SER A 123 -8.74 10.85 -16.25
N LEU A 124 -8.40 9.58 -16.09
CA LEU A 124 -9.31 8.45 -16.26
C LEU A 124 -9.60 7.76 -14.93
N VAL A 125 -10.88 7.76 -14.53
CA VAL A 125 -11.37 6.94 -13.41
C VAL A 125 -12.15 5.77 -14.02
N ARG A 126 -11.45 4.67 -14.33
CA ARG A 126 -12.07 3.49 -14.95
C ARG A 126 -11.23 2.22 -14.73
N GLY A 127 -11.85 1.10 -15.00
CA GLY A 127 -11.26 -0.22 -14.81
C GLY A 127 -11.68 -0.84 -13.48
N THR A 128 -11.24 -2.05 -13.24
CA THR A 128 -11.53 -2.81 -12.02
C THR A 128 -10.24 -2.97 -11.22
N PRO A 129 -10.24 -2.61 -9.93
CA PRO A 129 -9.11 -2.89 -9.05
C PRO A 129 -8.80 -4.38 -9.00
N ALA A 130 -7.53 -4.73 -8.74
CA ALA A 130 -7.12 -6.11 -8.59
C ALA A 130 -7.88 -6.78 -7.42
N PRO A 131 -8.33 -8.04 -7.58
CA PRO A 131 -9.00 -8.76 -6.51
C PRO A 131 -8.02 -9.06 -5.37
N VAL A 132 -8.54 -9.15 -4.14
CA VAL A 132 -7.77 -9.59 -2.97
C VAL A 132 -7.96 -11.08 -2.74
N ASP A 133 -6.86 -11.79 -2.51
CA ASP A 133 -6.83 -13.15 -1.98
C ASP A 133 -6.65 -13.05 -0.45
N LEU A 134 -7.70 -13.32 0.31
CA LEU A 134 -7.71 -13.12 1.75
C LEU A 134 -6.83 -14.13 2.51
N ASP A 135 -6.62 -15.33 1.97
CA ASP A 135 -5.70 -16.32 2.56
C ASP A 135 -4.25 -15.88 2.39
N ARG A 136 -3.90 -15.38 1.20
CA ARG A 136 -2.58 -14.78 0.94
C ARG A 136 -2.34 -13.53 1.79
N GLU A 137 -3.35 -12.68 1.91
CA GLU A 137 -3.29 -11.49 2.76
C GLU A 137 -3.01 -11.84 4.22
N ARG A 138 -3.74 -12.82 4.77
CA ARG A 138 -3.52 -13.32 6.13
C ARG A 138 -2.12 -13.90 6.32
N ALA A 139 -1.64 -14.69 5.35
CA ALA A 139 -0.29 -15.26 5.37
C ALA A 139 0.81 -14.18 5.37
N LEU A 140 0.64 -13.14 4.55
CA LEU A 140 1.54 -11.99 4.50
C LEU A 140 1.57 -11.22 5.82
N GLN A 141 0.40 -10.90 6.40
CA GLN A 141 0.31 -10.20 7.68
C GLN A 141 0.97 -11.00 8.81
N ALA A 142 0.75 -12.31 8.87
CA ALA A 142 1.43 -13.18 9.85
C ALA A 142 2.95 -13.19 9.65
N LEU A 143 3.44 -13.23 8.40
CA LEU A 143 4.88 -13.14 8.10
C LEU A 143 5.47 -11.82 8.59
N LEU A 144 4.81 -10.69 8.37
CA LEU A 144 5.27 -9.36 8.80
C LEU A 144 5.40 -9.26 10.32
N VAL A 145 4.39 -9.71 11.04
CA VAL A 145 4.40 -9.73 12.52
C VAL A 145 5.54 -10.60 13.06
N ASP A 146 5.72 -11.82 12.51
CA ASP A 146 6.81 -12.70 12.90
C ASP A 146 8.19 -12.12 12.55
N ALA A 147 8.31 -11.46 11.39
CA ALA A 147 9.55 -10.81 10.96
C ALA A 147 9.92 -9.61 11.85
N ALA A 148 8.93 -8.84 12.29
CA ALA A 148 9.11 -7.76 13.25
C ALA A 148 9.56 -8.30 14.62
N ARG A 149 8.84 -9.27 15.18
CA ARG A 149 9.17 -9.93 16.45
C ARG A 149 10.56 -10.57 16.43
N GLY A 150 10.90 -11.22 15.33
CA GLY A 150 12.20 -11.85 15.13
C GLY A 150 13.33 -10.89 14.77
N ARG A 151 13.03 -9.60 14.55
CA ARG A 151 13.96 -8.57 14.07
C ARG A 151 14.64 -8.97 12.74
N TRP A 152 13.89 -9.63 11.84
CA TRP A 152 14.40 -10.00 10.52
C TRP A 152 14.41 -8.81 9.57
N ILE A 153 13.48 -7.87 9.78
CA ILE A 153 13.30 -6.66 8.99
C ILE A 153 13.51 -5.40 9.85
N ARG A 154 13.84 -4.29 9.20
CA ARG A 154 14.12 -3.00 9.83
C ARG A 154 13.06 -1.95 9.52
N SER A 155 12.34 -2.11 8.42
CA SER A 155 11.19 -1.30 8.01
C SER A 155 10.24 -2.12 7.19
N ALA A 156 8.97 -1.68 7.11
CA ALA A 156 7.95 -2.27 6.26
C ALA A 156 6.97 -1.18 5.79
N HIS A 157 6.64 -1.20 4.50
CA HIS A 157 5.65 -0.30 3.90
C HIS A 157 4.80 -1.06 2.90
N ASP A 158 3.48 -0.96 3.01
CA ASP A 158 2.58 -1.59 2.06
C ASP A 158 2.56 -0.87 0.71
N GLY A 159 2.35 -1.63 -0.36
CA GLY A 159 2.14 -1.09 -1.69
C GLY A 159 0.68 -0.71 -1.89
N SER A 160 0.40 0.59 -2.03
CA SER A 160 -0.95 1.15 -2.14
C SER A 160 -1.06 2.05 -3.38
N ASP A 161 -1.71 3.22 -3.25
CA ASP A 161 -1.91 4.20 -4.31
C ASP A 161 -0.60 4.60 -4.99
N GLY A 162 -0.57 4.60 -6.32
CA GLY A 162 0.60 4.92 -7.12
C GLY A 162 1.62 3.78 -7.27
N GLY A 163 1.34 2.61 -6.73
CA GLY A 163 2.13 1.39 -6.92
C GLY A 163 3.53 1.43 -6.29
N LEU A 164 4.42 0.58 -6.77
CA LEU A 164 5.75 0.41 -6.17
C LEU A 164 6.65 1.63 -6.29
N ALA A 165 6.50 2.45 -7.33
CA ALA A 165 7.30 3.65 -7.48
C ALA A 165 7.04 4.65 -6.34
N VAL A 166 5.77 4.87 -6.00
CA VAL A 166 5.38 5.74 -4.88
C VAL A 166 5.75 5.12 -3.55
N THR A 167 5.46 3.83 -3.33
CA THR A 167 5.86 3.10 -2.12
C THR A 167 7.37 3.22 -1.84
N LEU A 168 8.22 3.03 -2.85
CA LEU A 168 9.67 3.13 -2.71
C LEU A 168 10.12 4.57 -2.43
N ALA A 169 9.48 5.55 -3.06
CA ALA A 169 9.75 6.95 -2.77
C ALA A 169 9.40 7.29 -1.32
N GLU A 170 8.26 6.87 -0.83
CA GLU A 170 7.82 7.08 0.56
C GLU A 170 8.71 6.40 1.59
N CYS A 171 9.33 5.26 1.24
CA CYS A 171 10.36 4.64 2.07
C CYS A 171 11.64 5.49 2.20
N CYS A 172 11.88 6.41 1.26
CA CYS A 172 13.08 7.26 1.21
C CYS A 172 12.83 8.70 1.68
N VAL A 173 11.57 9.09 1.94
CA VAL A 173 11.18 10.47 2.26
C VAL A 173 10.81 10.57 3.72
N GLU A 174 11.73 11.06 4.52
CA GLU A 174 11.56 11.53 5.91
C GLU A 174 12.93 11.85 6.50
N SER A 175 12.97 12.66 7.56
CA SER A 175 14.23 13.02 8.22
C SER A 175 15.01 11.79 8.69
N GLY A 176 16.23 11.65 8.20
CA GLY A 176 17.11 10.53 8.51
C GLY A 176 16.95 9.29 7.60
N ALA A 177 16.06 9.36 6.61
CA ALA A 177 15.95 8.32 5.58
C ALA A 177 17.18 8.28 4.68
N VAL A 178 17.39 7.14 4.05
CA VAL A 178 18.44 6.95 3.04
C VAL A 178 17.80 6.60 1.70
N GLY A 179 18.51 6.88 0.61
CA GLY A 179 18.08 6.54 -0.73
C GLY A 179 18.02 5.04 -0.98
N ALA A 180 17.65 4.68 -2.19
CA ALA A 180 17.55 3.28 -2.61
C ALA A 180 17.98 3.11 -4.06
N GLN A 181 18.58 1.95 -4.35
CA GLN A 181 18.81 1.45 -5.69
C GLN A 181 18.02 0.16 -5.87
N VAL A 182 17.03 0.19 -6.76
CA VAL A 182 16.04 -0.87 -6.94
C VAL A 182 15.97 -1.26 -8.40
N ASP A 183 15.87 -2.57 -8.65
CA ASP A 183 15.58 -3.14 -9.97
C ASP A 183 14.34 -4.03 -9.85
N LEU A 184 13.23 -3.57 -10.38
CA LEU A 184 11.97 -4.29 -10.36
C LEU A 184 11.94 -5.35 -11.46
N PRO A 185 11.38 -6.54 -11.19
CA PRO A 185 11.17 -7.54 -12.23
C PRO A 185 10.29 -6.98 -13.35
N GLY A 186 10.77 -7.05 -14.58
CA GLY A 186 9.99 -6.69 -15.76
C GLY A 186 9.02 -7.80 -16.17
N SER A 187 7.93 -7.43 -16.86
CA SER A 187 7.07 -8.40 -17.53
C SER A 187 7.64 -8.70 -18.92
N VAL A 188 7.97 -9.95 -19.19
CA VAL A 188 8.56 -10.41 -20.46
C VAL A 188 7.52 -10.49 -21.60
N GLU A 189 6.23 -10.41 -21.31
CA GLU A 189 5.14 -10.71 -22.25
C GLU A 189 4.38 -9.50 -22.81
N MET A 190 4.77 -8.26 -22.47
CA MET A 190 4.03 -7.05 -22.85
C MET A 190 4.91 -6.05 -23.59
N ASP A 191 4.29 -5.13 -24.36
CA ASP A 191 4.96 -3.95 -24.89
C ASP A 191 5.84 -3.31 -23.80
N GLU A 192 7.13 -3.12 -24.12
CA GLU A 192 8.16 -2.68 -23.16
C GLU A 192 7.72 -1.45 -22.33
N ARG A 193 7.06 -0.47 -22.96
CA ARG A 193 6.57 0.73 -22.27
C ARG A 193 5.44 0.44 -21.30
N PHE A 194 4.51 -0.42 -21.68
CA PHE A 194 3.40 -0.81 -20.81
C PHE A 194 3.88 -1.65 -19.64
N GLY A 195 4.86 -2.53 -19.87
CA GLY A 195 5.50 -3.33 -18.81
C GLY A 195 6.19 -2.48 -17.75
N VAL A 196 6.91 -1.43 -18.17
CA VAL A 196 7.55 -0.47 -17.25
C VAL A 196 6.51 0.28 -16.41
N VAL A 197 5.47 0.83 -17.04
CA VAL A 197 4.41 1.55 -16.34
C VAL A 197 3.70 0.63 -15.34
N GLN A 198 3.41 -0.60 -15.73
CA GLN A 198 2.75 -1.57 -14.85
C GLN A 198 3.65 -2.00 -13.67
N ALA A 199 4.94 -2.18 -13.88
CA ALA A 199 5.89 -2.50 -12.81
C ALA A 199 6.00 -1.37 -11.79
N LEU A 200 6.03 -0.12 -12.24
CA LEU A 200 6.18 1.06 -11.40
C LEU A 200 4.88 1.48 -10.72
N PHE A 201 3.80 1.59 -11.48
CA PHE A 201 2.55 2.24 -11.07
C PHE A 201 1.34 1.30 -11.01
N GLY A 202 1.54 0.02 -11.31
CA GLY A 202 0.49 -0.97 -11.14
C GLY A 202 0.15 -1.18 -9.66
N GLU A 203 -1.13 -1.12 -9.32
CA GLU A 203 -1.64 -1.31 -7.96
C GLU A 203 -2.17 -2.73 -7.79
N ALA A 204 -1.85 -3.35 -6.66
CA ALA A 204 -2.39 -4.64 -6.25
C ALA A 204 -2.34 -4.76 -4.72
N PRO A 205 -3.31 -5.46 -4.12
CA PRO A 205 -3.27 -5.78 -2.70
C PRO A 205 -2.14 -6.77 -2.38
N SER A 206 -1.90 -6.98 -1.10
CA SER A 206 -0.97 -7.99 -0.58
C SER A 206 0.47 -7.83 -1.07
N ARG A 207 0.95 -6.58 -1.17
CA ARG A 207 2.33 -6.23 -1.49
C ARG A 207 2.92 -5.36 -0.40
N VAL A 208 4.14 -5.71 0.02
CA VAL A 208 4.88 -4.94 1.04
C VAL A 208 6.35 -4.86 0.65
N VAL A 209 6.91 -3.66 0.74
CA VAL A 209 8.35 -3.42 0.64
C VAL A 209 8.94 -3.46 2.04
N VAL A 210 9.96 -4.28 2.24
CA VAL A 210 10.68 -4.36 3.52
C VAL A 210 12.17 -4.17 3.33
N SER A 211 12.82 -3.52 4.31
CA SER A 211 14.28 -3.56 4.42
C SER A 211 14.69 -4.66 5.39
N VAL A 212 15.69 -5.46 5.02
CA VAL A 212 16.06 -6.69 5.73
C VAL A 212 17.29 -6.45 6.58
N ALA A 213 17.24 -6.83 7.85
CA ALA A 213 18.36 -6.72 8.75
C ALA A 213 19.53 -7.60 8.25
N THR A 214 20.76 -7.11 8.47
CA THR A 214 21.98 -7.80 8.01
C THR A 214 22.01 -9.25 8.49
N GLY A 215 22.23 -10.18 7.56
CA GLY A 215 22.28 -11.63 7.83
C GLY A 215 20.93 -12.32 8.04
N GLN A 216 19.80 -11.60 7.92
CA GLN A 216 18.46 -12.18 8.13
C GLN A 216 17.72 -12.55 6.83
N ARG A 217 18.30 -12.29 5.66
CA ARG A 217 17.68 -12.55 4.35
C ARG A 217 17.11 -13.96 4.22
N GLU A 218 17.94 -14.98 4.47
CA GLU A 218 17.53 -16.37 4.29
C GLU A 218 16.39 -16.75 5.24
N ARG A 219 16.37 -16.18 6.44
CA ARG A 219 15.30 -16.40 7.40
C ARG A 219 13.97 -15.81 6.91
N LEU A 220 14.00 -14.58 6.40
CA LEU A 220 12.81 -13.94 5.82
C LEU A 220 12.31 -14.73 4.61
N LEU A 221 13.19 -15.09 3.66
CA LEU A 221 12.81 -15.82 2.46
C LEU A 221 12.29 -17.23 2.78
N SER A 222 12.84 -17.92 3.81
CA SER A 222 12.30 -19.21 4.28
C SER A 222 10.91 -19.04 4.88
N GLY A 223 10.72 -18.07 5.75
CA GLY A 223 9.40 -17.78 6.34
C GLY A 223 8.34 -17.41 5.29
N ALA A 224 8.74 -16.72 4.22
CA ALA A 224 7.88 -16.42 3.08
C ALA A 224 7.50 -17.69 2.30
N ARG A 225 8.48 -18.54 1.98
CA ARG A 225 8.24 -19.83 1.30
C ARG A 225 7.31 -20.75 2.09
N GLU A 226 7.53 -20.88 3.40
CA GLU A 226 6.69 -21.70 4.29
C GLU A 226 5.22 -21.26 4.31
N ARG A 227 4.95 -19.99 4.03
CA ARG A 227 3.62 -19.39 3.99
C ARG A 227 3.08 -19.17 2.57
N SER A 228 3.81 -19.62 1.56
CA SER A 228 3.48 -19.40 0.14
C SER A 228 3.33 -17.90 -0.21
N VAL A 229 4.08 -17.03 0.46
CA VAL A 229 4.15 -15.61 0.15
C VAL A 229 5.28 -15.41 -0.86
N PRO A 230 5.01 -14.89 -2.08
CA PRO A 230 6.06 -14.52 -3.01
C PRO A 230 7.02 -13.53 -2.38
N ALA A 231 8.31 -13.69 -2.59
CA ALA A 231 9.34 -12.82 -2.05
C ALA A 231 10.51 -12.71 -3.01
N VAL A 232 10.91 -11.49 -3.35
CA VAL A 232 12.03 -11.22 -4.25
C VAL A 232 12.90 -10.08 -3.73
N VAL A 233 14.22 -10.25 -3.76
CA VAL A 233 15.16 -9.16 -3.48
C VAL A 233 15.15 -8.23 -4.69
N ILE A 234 14.84 -6.96 -4.47
CA ILE A 234 14.70 -5.95 -5.53
C ILE A 234 15.78 -4.88 -5.48
N GLY A 235 16.60 -4.82 -4.43
CA GLY A 235 17.63 -3.78 -4.36
C GLY A 235 18.28 -3.65 -3.00
N ARG A 236 18.87 -2.47 -2.79
CA ARG A 236 19.55 -2.08 -1.55
C ARG A 236 19.26 -0.63 -1.19
N THR A 237 19.27 -0.37 0.12
CA THR A 237 19.18 0.99 0.67
C THR A 237 20.55 1.66 0.66
N GLY A 238 20.58 2.98 0.50
CA GLY A 238 21.79 3.79 0.62
C GLY A 238 21.85 4.95 -0.37
N GLY A 239 22.78 5.86 -0.09
CA GLY A 239 22.98 7.08 -0.86
C GLY A 239 21.91 8.13 -0.62
N ASP A 240 21.92 9.14 -1.48
CA ASP A 240 21.11 10.35 -1.44
C ASP A 240 20.13 10.44 -2.63
N ARG A 241 19.89 9.33 -3.30
CA ARG A 241 19.04 9.26 -4.51
C ARG A 241 18.16 8.04 -4.51
N ILE A 242 17.01 8.16 -5.17
CA ILE A 242 16.11 7.07 -5.50
C ILE A 242 16.39 6.68 -6.95
N ARG A 243 16.99 5.50 -7.15
CA ARG A 243 17.26 4.95 -8.48
C ARG A 243 16.39 3.73 -8.71
N LEU A 244 15.55 3.83 -9.73
CA LEU A 244 14.66 2.74 -10.11
C LEU A 244 15.06 2.23 -11.50
N ALA A 245 15.19 0.91 -11.59
CA ALA A 245 15.31 0.17 -12.85
C ALA A 245 14.14 -0.82 -12.97
N VAL A 246 13.87 -1.23 -14.19
CA VAL A 246 12.93 -2.31 -14.52
C VAL A 246 13.63 -3.23 -15.50
N ALA A 247 13.77 -4.51 -15.13
CA ALA A 247 14.50 -5.51 -15.92
C ALA A 247 15.93 -5.06 -16.31
N GLY A 248 16.63 -4.39 -15.41
CA GLY A 248 17.99 -3.88 -15.60
C GLY A 248 18.10 -2.53 -16.31
N GLU A 249 17.02 -1.98 -16.85
CA GLU A 249 17.01 -0.68 -17.49
C GLU A 249 16.63 0.43 -16.51
N GLN A 250 17.50 1.43 -16.32
CA GLN A 250 17.23 2.56 -15.43
C GLN A 250 16.11 3.43 -15.99
N VAL A 251 15.05 3.63 -15.20
CA VAL A 251 13.84 4.38 -15.58
C VAL A 251 13.63 5.65 -14.75
N ALA A 252 14.26 5.74 -13.57
CA ALA A 252 14.22 6.95 -12.74
C ALA A 252 15.52 7.11 -11.93
N ASP A 253 15.90 8.38 -11.70
CA ASP A 253 17.01 8.78 -10.82
C ASP A 253 16.68 10.16 -10.24
N ILE A 254 16.22 10.19 -8.99
CA ILE A 254 15.65 11.37 -8.31
C ILE A 254 16.43 11.62 -7.03
N GLY A 255 16.84 12.87 -6.77
CA GLY A 255 17.45 13.26 -5.50
C GLY A 255 16.47 13.19 -4.33
N LEU A 256 16.95 12.82 -3.15
CA LEU A 256 16.07 12.75 -1.95
C LEU A 256 15.49 14.12 -1.63
N ASP A 257 16.29 15.19 -1.67
CA ASP A 257 15.82 16.55 -1.41
C ASP A 257 14.68 16.97 -2.36
N GLU A 258 14.79 16.57 -3.64
CA GLU A 258 13.76 16.83 -4.65
C GLU A 258 12.47 16.04 -4.34
N ALA A 259 12.61 14.75 -4.04
CA ALA A 259 11.48 13.89 -3.68
C ALA A 259 10.77 14.38 -2.42
N GLU A 260 11.52 14.71 -1.36
CA GLU A 260 10.98 15.23 -0.11
C GLU A 260 10.26 16.57 -0.31
N GLN A 261 10.83 17.47 -1.12
CA GLN A 261 10.21 18.74 -1.43
C GLN A 261 8.87 18.55 -2.18
N VAL A 262 8.81 17.65 -3.16
CA VAL A 262 7.58 17.38 -3.91
C VAL A 262 6.53 16.76 -3.00
N TRP A 263 6.90 15.76 -2.21
CA TRP A 263 6.01 15.06 -1.30
C TRP A 263 5.49 15.97 -0.19
N GLY A 264 6.38 16.69 0.51
CA GLY A 264 6.02 17.54 1.64
C GLY A 264 5.26 18.82 1.27
N GLN A 265 5.43 19.33 0.05
CA GLN A 265 4.78 20.57 -0.40
C GLN A 265 3.53 20.34 -1.26
N GLY A 266 3.15 19.10 -1.55
CA GLY A 266 2.05 18.79 -2.46
C GLY A 266 0.75 19.52 -2.09
N LEU A 267 0.35 19.47 -0.83
CA LEU A 267 -0.87 20.15 -0.34
C LEU A 267 -0.73 21.68 -0.36
N THR A 268 0.39 22.22 0.07
CA THR A 268 0.67 23.67 0.08
C THR A 268 0.59 24.24 -1.32
N ARG A 269 1.23 23.60 -2.30
CA ARG A 269 1.21 24.01 -3.71
C ARG A 269 -0.20 23.97 -4.31
N TYR A 270 -1.01 22.99 -3.91
CA TYR A 270 -2.40 22.92 -4.34
C TYR A 270 -3.18 24.17 -3.92
N PHE A 271 -3.10 24.58 -2.66
CA PHE A 271 -3.80 25.77 -2.16
C PHE A 271 -3.26 27.07 -2.76
N GLU A 272 -1.97 27.21 -2.97
CA GLU A 272 -1.38 28.37 -3.65
C GLU A 272 -1.88 28.49 -5.10
N THR A 273 -2.00 27.35 -5.80
CA THR A 273 -2.51 27.32 -7.18
C THR A 273 -4.00 27.66 -7.26
N VAL A 274 -4.80 27.24 -6.29
CA VAL A 274 -6.24 27.59 -6.21
C VAL A 274 -6.40 29.07 -5.92
N ALA A 275 -5.70 29.60 -4.92
CA ALA A 275 -5.75 31.02 -4.57
C ALA A 275 -5.33 31.94 -5.74
N SER A 276 -4.36 31.55 -6.55
CA SER A 276 -3.92 32.29 -7.73
C SER A 276 -4.90 32.27 -8.92
N LYS A 277 -5.86 31.35 -8.94
CA LYS A 277 -6.91 31.27 -9.98
C LYS A 277 -8.17 32.03 -9.60
N GLU A 278 -8.34 32.35 -8.32
CA GLU A 278 -9.49 33.12 -7.79
C GLU A 278 -9.19 34.62 -7.64
N ALA A 279 -7.94 35.05 -7.82
CA ALA A 279 -7.49 36.42 -7.83
C ALA A 279 -7.39 36.98 -9.27
#